data_4100fdea9b169cefa899807634fec1c5
#
_entry.id   4100fdea9b169cefa899807634fec1c5
#
_cell.length_a   1.000
_cell.length_b   1.000
_cell.length_c   1.000
_cell.angle_alpha   90.00
_cell.angle_beta   90.00
_cell.angle_gamma   90.00
#
_symmetry.space_group_name_H-M   'P 1'
#
loop_
_entity.id
_entity.type
_entity.pdbx_description
1 polymer ?
#
loop_
_entity_poly.entity_id
_entity_poly.type
_entity_poly.pdbx_seq_one_letter_code
_entity_poly.pdbx_strand_id
1 'polypeptide(L)'
;LMYSRGPLLNKAMGTNFTVSQGLLDALEQATPHTVSEMLDELEEYRLRADTTGMTGIQITAEKISMSFVGPLTQEKVSAYTELCSAMNRMAVTQKRIQAKTINDANEKYALRIWLIRLGLNGDEHKTIRKLLMQNLSGHAAFRTEEDAEKFRVKEKAKRDALKAAKQAAQGGVSAAEETAEAAAEAPTQPDCGADGAPQAQETGA
;
A
#
# COMPACT_ATOMS: atom_id res chain seq x y z
N LEU A 1 16.86 -11.73 6.23
CA LEU A 1 15.69 -10.84 6.08
C LEU A 1 15.58 -9.91 7.30
N MET A 2 15.50 -10.44 8.53
CA MET A 2 15.30 -9.65 9.74
C MET A 2 16.41 -8.62 9.99
N TYR A 3 17.66 -8.99 9.79
CA TYR A 3 18.79 -8.05 9.90
C TYR A 3 18.64 -6.86 8.95
N SER A 4 18.40 -7.12 7.67
CA SER A 4 18.33 -6.06 6.65
C SER A 4 17.09 -5.15 6.76
N ARG A 5 16.00 -5.68 7.28
CA ARG A 5 14.69 -4.97 7.36
C ARG A 5 14.24 -4.67 8.78
N GLY A 6 14.93 -5.21 9.78
CA GLY A 6 14.58 -5.05 11.19
C GLY A 6 14.31 -3.61 11.61
N PRO A 7 15.20 -2.65 11.36
CA PRO A 7 14.97 -1.25 11.73
C PRO A 7 13.67 -0.67 11.14
N LEU A 8 13.39 -0.98 9.86
CA LEU A 8 12.19 -0.54 9.18
C LEU A 8 10.92 -1.19 9.74
N LEU A 9 11.00 -2.50 10.01
CA LEU A 9 9.90 -3.26 10.61
C LEU A 9 9.63 -2.81 12.05
N ASN A 10 10.67 -2.54 12.84
CA ASN A 10 10.53 -2.03 14.20
C ASN A 10 9.78 -0.71 14.23
N LYS A 11 10.12 0.22 13.34
CA LYS A 11 9.43 1.49 13.22
C LYS A 11 7.99 1.32 12.72
N ALA A 12 7.76 0.45 11.75
CA ALA A 12 6.44 0.18 11.18
C ALA A 12 5.47 -0.41 12.21
N MET A 13 5.94 -1.37 13.00
CA MET A 13 5.11 -2.18 13.89
C MET A 13 5.24 -1.82 15.38
N GLY A 14 6.22 -0.96 15.75
CA GLY A 14 6.52 -0.66 17.14
C GLY A 14 7.13 -1.84 17.89
N THR A 15 7.93 -2.66 17.19
CA THR A 15 8.60 -3.85 17.73
C THR A 15 10.07 -3.59 18.02
N ASN A 16 10.76 -4.57 18.59
CA ASN A 16 12.19 -4.48 18.86
C ASN A 16 12.92 -5.72 18.33
N PHE A 17 12.81 -5.96 17.03
CA PHE A 17 13.56 -7.03 16.38
C PHE A 17 14.98 -6.57 16.11
N THR A 18 15.95 -7.29 16.64
CA THR A 18 17.37 -7.07 16.33
C THR A 18 18.05 -8.39 15.99
N VAL A 19 19.03 -8.32 15.12
CA VAL A 19 19.97 -9.38 14.82
C VAL A 19 21.35 -8.74 14.77
N SER A 20 22.29 -9.22 15.57
CA SER A 20 23.62 -8.63 15.62
C SER A 20 24.46 -8.99 14.38
N GLN A 21 25.36 -8.09 14.01
CA GLN A 21 26.32 -8.36 12.93
C GLN A 21 27.21 -9.55 13.27
N GLY A 22 27.68 -9.63 14.53
CA GLY A 22 28.55 -10.73 14.96
C GLY A 22 27.92 -12.11 14.82
N LEU A 23 26.59 -12.22 15.05
CA LEU A 23 25.88 -13.48 14.80
C LEU A 23 25.82 -13.81 13.30
N LEU A 24 25.60 -12.80 12.45
CA LEU A 24 25.60 -13.02 11.00
C LEU A 24 26.98 -13.47 10.51
N ASP A 25 28.03 -12.82 10.98
CA ASP A 25 29.41 -13.17 10.61
C ASP A 25 29.75 -14.59 11.05
N ALA A 26 29.31 -15.02 12.25
CA ALA A 26 29.48 -16.39 12.73
C ALA A 26 28.76 -17.40 11.84
N LEU A 27 27.47 -17.15 11.52
CA LEU A 27 26.70 -18.03 10.64
C LEU A 27 27.25 -18.06 9.20
N GLU A 28 27.78 -16.94 8.71
CA GLU A 28 28.42 -16.88 7.39
C GLU A 28 29.74 -17.66 7.34
N GLN A 29 30.50 -17.66 8.43
CA GLN A 29 31.74 -18.46 8.56
C GLN A 29 31.43 -19.95 8.71
N ALA A 30 30.47 -20.31 9.55
CA ALA A 30 30.11 -21.70 9.81
C ALA A 30 29.40 -22.36 8.61
N THR A 31 28.70 -21.54 7.78
CA THR A 31 27.93 -22.03 6.61
C THR A 31 27.07 -23.27 6.89
N PRO A 32 26.17 -23.24 7.90
CA PRO A 32 25.41 -24.41 8.28
C PRO A 32 24.49 -24.87 7.12
N HIS A 33 24.46 -26.17 6.84
CA HIS A 33 23.65 -26.77 5.79
C HIS A 33 22.38 -27.42 6.31
N THR A 34 22.32 -27.69 7.60
CA THR A 34 21.17 -28.30 8.28
C THR A 34 20.65 -27.40 9.39
N VAL A 35 19.40 -27.64 9.80
CA VAL A 35 18.81 -26.93 10.95
C VAL A 35 19.55 -27.23 12.23
N SER A 36 20.03 -28.50 12.42
CA SER A 36 20.81 -28.87 13.58
C SER A 36 22.10 -28.08 13.66
N GLU A 37 22.91 -28.08 12.60
CA GLU A 37 24.16 -27.31 12.54
C GLU A 37 23.92 -25.80 12.80
N MET A 38 22.82 -25.24 12.28
CA MET A 38 22.47 -23.84 12.55
C MET A 38 22.14 -23.62 14.03
N LEU A 39 21.44 -24.54 14.67
CA LEU A 39 21.13 -24.43 16.11
C LEU A 39 22.36 -24.61 16.99
N ASP A 40 23.24 -25.52 16.63
CA ASP A 40 24.50 -25.72 17.31
C ASP A 40 25.37 -24.45 17.23
N GLU A 41 25.47 -23.81 16.08
CA GLU A 41 26.18 -22.54 15.90
C GLU A 41 25.54 -21.37 16.68
N LEU A 42 24.21 -21.31 16.74
CA LEU A 42 23.49 -20.31 17.54
C LEU A 42 23.82 -20.47 19.04
N GLU A 43 23.88 -21.71 19.52
CA GLU A 43 24.22 -22.01 20.92
C GLU A 43 25.68 -21.71 21.19
N GLU A 44 26.60 -22.07 20.29
CA GLU A 44 28.03 -21.76 20.41
C GLU A 44 28.24 -20.23 20.43
N TYR A 45 27.58 -19.50 19.55
CA TYR A 45 27.61 -18.03 19.55
C TYR A 45 27.12 -17.48 20.89
N ARG A 46 26.01 -18.00 21.41
CA ARG A 46 25.43 -17.58 22.69
C ARG A 46 26.43 -17.76 23.85
N LEU A 47 27.08 -18.89 23.89
CA LEU A 47 28.09 -19.19 24.92
C LEU A 47 29.32 -18.29 24.82
N ARG A 48 29.81 -18.05 23.61
CA ARG A 48 31.01 -17.23 23.35
C ARG A 48 30.77 -15.74 23.56
N ALA A 49 29.59 -15.21 23.12
CA ALA A 49 29.29 -13.79 23.16
C ALA A 49 28.43 -13.35 24.37
N ASP A 50 28.04 -14.30 25.23
CA ASP A 50 27.12 -14.12 26.36
C ASP A 50 25.82 -13.40 25.95
N THR A 51 25.36 -13.66 24.72
CA THR A 51 24.14 -13.10 24.16
C THR A 51 23.62 -13.99 23.02
N THR A 52 22.32 -14.03 22.84
CA THR A 52 21.71 -14.73 21.69
C THR A 52 21.97 -14.05 20.35
N GLY A 53 22.45 -12.80 20.36
CA GLY A 53 22.61 -12.01 19.14
C GLY A 53 21.29 -11.65 18.44
N MET A 54 20.15 -12.04 19.01
CA MET A 54 18.82 -11.77 18.48
C MET A 54 17.88 -11.29 19.58
N THR A 55 17.01 -10.34 19.24
CA THR A 55 15.92 -9.90 20.13
C THR A 55 14.58 -10.02 19.40
N GLY A 56 13.54 -10.48 20.11
CA GLY A 56 12.19 -10.63 19.55
C GLY A 56 12.04 -11.81 18.59
N ILE A 57 13.10 -12.58 18.33
CA ILE A 57 13.13 -13.75 17.45
C ILE A 57 13.70 -14.93 18.21
N GLN A 58 13.05 -16.08 18.10
CA GLN A 58 13.53 -17.35 18.62
C GLN A 58 13.46 -18.40 17.52
N ILE A 59 14.54 -19.14 17.35
CA ILE A 59 14.66 -20.22 16.36
C ILE A 59 14.79 -21.52 17.13
N THR A 60 13.95 -22.49 16.81
CA THR A 60 13.98 -23.84 17.32
C THR A 60 14.01 -24.84 16.16
N ALA A 61 14.23 -26.12 16.43
CA ALA A 61 14.22 -27.15 15.39
C ALA A 61 12.89 -27.22 14.60
N GLU A 62 11.79 -26.85 15.24
CA GLU A 62 10.45 -26.99 14.65
C GLU A 62 9.89 -25.68 14.09
N LYS A 63 10.26 -24.53 14.65
CA LYS A 63 9.63 -23.26 14.35
C LYS A 63 10.51 -22.03 14.57
N ILE A 64 10.18 -20.97 13.88
CA ILE A 64 10.65 -19.60 14.14
C ILE A 64 9.53 -18.81 14.81
N SER A 65 9.77 -18.32 16.02
CA SER A 65 8.84 -17.51 16.76
C SER A 65 9.24 -16.04 16.70
N MET A 66 8.27 -15.15 16.48
CA MET A 66 8.45 -13.70 16.51
C MET A 66 7.56 -13.11 17.60
N SER A 67 8.14 -12.30 18.49
CA SER A 67 7.43 -11.68 19.61
C SER A 67 7.05 -10.25 19.28
N PHE A 68 5.76 -9.94 19.28
CA PHE A 68 5.24 -8.60 19.06
C PHE A 68 4.86 -7.97 20.40
N VAL A 69 5.26 -6.73 20.63
CA VAL A 69 5.03 -5.99 21.87
C VAL A 69 3.97 -4.90 21.63
N GLY A 70 3.08 -4.71 22.60
CA GLY A 70 2.09 -3.63 22.60
C GLY A 70 0.64 -4.07 22.41
N PRO A 71 -0.30 -3.13 22.38
CA PRO A 71 -1.73 -3.44 22.20
C PRO A 71 -1.98 -3.95 20.78
N LEU A 72 -2.38 -5.20 20.68
CA LEU A 72 -2.70 -5.87 19.42
C LEU A 72 -4.22 -5.79 19.17
N THR A 73 -4.62 -5.06 18.15
CA THR A 73 -5.98 -5.16 17.60
C THR A 73 -6.07 -6.36 16.66
N GLN A 74 -7.27 -6.85 16.38
CA GLN A 74 -7.48 -7.97 15.47
C GLN A 74 -6.89 -7.70 14.07
N GLU A 75 -7.00 -6.46 13.58
CA GLU A 75 -6.42 -6.05 12.30
C GLU A 75 -4.88 -6.14 12.31
N LYS A 76 -4.23 -5.74 13.42
CA LYS A 76 -2.77 -5.87 13.58
C LYS A 76 -2.36 -7.33 13.62
N VAL A 77 -3.07 -8.18 14.36
CA VAL A 77 -2.79 -9.61 14.43
C VAL A 77 -2.86 -10.23 13.04
N SER A 78 -3.93 -9.96 12.30
CA SER A 78 -4.08 -10.43 10.90
C SER A 78 -2.94 -9.96 10.02
N ALA A 79 -2.61 -8.66 10.06
CA ALA A 79 -1.54 -8.09 9.24
C ALA A 79 -0.16 -8.66 9.57
N TYR A 80 0.14 -8.87 10.84
CA TYR A 80 1.43 -9.43 11.28
C TYR A 80 1.55 -10.91 10.95
N THR A 81 0.46 -11.68 11.08
CA THR A 81 0.42 -13.08 10.67
C THR A 81 0.67 -13.23 9.19
N GLU A 82 0.00 -12.41 8.36
CA GLU A 82 0.18 -12.44 6.91
C GLU A 82 1.60 -12.01 6.51
N LEU A 83 2.16 -10.99 7.17
CA LEU A 83 3.53 -10.57 6.96
C LEU A 83 4.52 -11.70 7.30
N CYS A 84 4.38 -12.35 8.45
CA CYS A 84 5.23 -13.46 8.87
C CYS A 84 5.15 -14.64 7.90
N SER A 85 3.94 -14.99 7.45
CA SER A 85 3.72 -16.03 6.45
C SER A 85 4.39 -15.70 5.12
N ALA A 86 4.28 -14.45 4.65
CA ALA A 86 4.92 -13.99 3.43
C ALA A 86 6.45 -13.97 3.53
N MET A 87 6.98 -13.56 4.69
CA MET A 87 8.43 -13.61 4.97
C MET A 87 8.97 -15.04 4.99
N ASN A 88 8.23 -15.97 5.58
CA ASN A 88 8.60 -17.38 5.60
C ASN A 88 8.61 -17.98 4.19
N ARG A 89 7.57 -17.71 3.38
CA ARG A 89 7.55 -18.11 1.96
C ARG A 89 8.76 -17.57 1.20
N MET A 90 9.09 -16.29 1.39
CA MET A 90 10.26 -15.69 0.75
C MET A 90 11.56 -16.34 1.23
N ALA A 91 11.71 -16.62 2.51
CA ALA A 91 12.91 -17.26 3.07
C ALA A 91 13.15 -18.65 2.49
N VAL A 92 12.09 -19.43 2.26
CA VAL A 92 12.16 -20.77 1.68
C VAL A 92 12.43 -20.74 0.16
N THR A 93 11.89 -19.75 -0.54
CA THR A 93 11.96 -19.71 -2.02
C THR A 93 13.19 -19.00 -2.56
N GLN A 94 13.73 -18.02 -1.83
CA GLN A 94 14.88 -17.24 -2.30
C GLN A 94 16.21 -17.95 -2.04
N LYS A 95 16.96 -18.16 -3.10
CA LYS A 95 18.30 -18.78 -3.03
C LYS A 95 19.40 -17.83 -2.52
N ARG A 96 19.20 -16.51 -2.63
CA ARG A 96 20.18 -15.50 -2.19
C ARG A 96 19.47 -14.34 -1.51
N ILE A 97 19.80 -14.11 -0.25
CA ILE A 97 19.32 -12.99 0.54
C ILE A 97 20.53 -12.20 1.00
N GLN A 98 20.61 -10.93 0.62
CA GLN A 98 21.69 -10.05 1.06
C GLN A 98 21.46 -9.56 2.49
N ALA A 99 22.47 -9.66 3.32
CA ALA A 99 22.50 -9.14 4.68
C ALA A 99 22.89 -7.65 4.73
N LYS A 100 22.42 -6.85 3.77
CA LYS A 100 22.69 -5.41 3.73
C LYS A 100 21.54 -4.64 4.35
N THR A 101 21.83 -3.79 5.33
CA THR A 101 20.86 -2.86 5.89
C THR A 101 20.40 -1.84 4.86
N ILE A 102 19.11 -1.55 4.84
CA ILE A 102 18.54 -0.56 3.94
C ILE A 102 18.24 0.69 4.75
N ASN A 103 18.93 1.75 4.37
CA ASN A 103 18.74 3.08 4.92
C ASN A 103 18.20 3.99 3.81
N ASP A 104 16.93 3.83 3.46
CA ASP A 104 16.26 4.67 2.48
C ASP A 104 15.62 5.87 3.19
N ALA A 105 15.88 7.06 2.68
CA ALA A 105 15.27 8.31 3.19
C ALA A 105 13.72 8.26 3.12
N ASN A 106 13.17 7.49 2.17
CA ASN A 106 11.74 7.28 2.02
C ASN A 106 11.34 5.88 2.51
N GLU A 107 11.04 5.79 3.80
CA GLU A 107 10.70 4.54 4.49
C GLU A 107 9.42 3.87 3.94
N LYS A 108 8.38 4.68 3.65
CA LYS A 108 7.12 4.16 3.08
C LYS A 108 7.33 3.51 1.72
N TYR A 109 8.14 4.14 0.86
CA TYR A 109 8.47 3.58 -0.44
C TYR A 109 9.27 2.29 -0.31
N ALA A 110 10.30 2.30 0.54
CA ALA A 110 11.15 1.13 0.79
C ALA A 110 10.34 -0.07 1.30
N LEU A 111 9.45 0.15 2.30
CA LEU A 111 8.58 -0.90 2.82
C LEU A 111 7.59 -1.37 1.77
N ARG A 112 6.93 -0.46 1.05
CA ARG A 112 5.96 -0.83 0.01
C ARG A 112 6.56 -1.73 -1.06
N ILE A 113 7.73 -1.37 -1.59
CA ILE A 113 8.41 -2.19 -2.62
C ILE A 113 8.75 -3.58 -2.07
N TRP A 114 9.18 -3.64 -0.82
CA TRP A 114 9.46 -4.94 -0.20
C TRP A 114 8.20 -5.77 0.04
N LEU A 115 7.09 -5.19 0.50
CA LEU A 115 5.81 -5.88 0.66
C LEU A 115 5.29 -6.45 -0.68
N ILE A 116 5.46 -5.70 -1.78
CA ILE A 116 5.12 -6.19 -3.13
C ILE A 116 5.99 -7.40 -3.49
N ARG A 117 7.29 -7.37 -3.18
CA ARG A 117 8.20 -8.52 -3.41
C ARG A 117 7.85 -9.73 -2.55
N LEU A 118 7.27 -9.52 -1.37
CA LEU A 118 6.74 -10.59 -0.51
C LEU A 118 5.44 -11.21 -1.06
N GLY A 119 4.87 -10.64 -2.12
CA GLY A 119 3.59 -11.07 -2.69
C GLY A 119 2.36 -10.41 -2.04
N LEU A 120 2.56 -9.44 -1.13
CA LEU A 120 1.48 -8.68 -0.53
C LEU A 120 1.05 -7.51 -1.43
N ASN A 121 0.70 -7.83 -2.69
CA ASN A 121 0.19 -6.90 -3.70
C ASN A 121 -1.34 -7.05 -3.85
N GLY A 122 -1.94 -6.30 -4.78
CA GLY A 122 -3.38 -6.37 -5.03
C GLY A 122 -4.24 -5.61 -4.02
N ASP A 123 -5.55 -5.59 -4.26
CA ASP A 123 -6.51 -4.86 -3.40
C ASP A 123 -6.79 -5.61 -2.10
N GLU A 124 -6.73 -6.93 -2.11
CA GLU A 124 -6.90 -7.80 -0.93
C GLU A 124 -5.93 -7.46 0.21
N HIS A 125 -4.67 -7.12 -0.13
CA HIS A 125 -3.65 -6.74 0.87
C HIS A 125 -3.54 -5.23 1.10
N LYS A 126 -4.44 -4.41 0.55
CA LYS A 126 -4.38 -2.94 0.66
C LYS A 126 -4.47 -2.46 2.09
N THR A 127 -5.37 -3.03 2.87
CA THR A 127 -5.55 -2.71 4.30
C THR A 127 -4.31 -3.05 5.10
N ILE A 128 -3.73 -4.23 4.87
CA ILE A 128 -2.50 -4.70 5.52
C ILE A 128 -1.34 -3.75 5.20
N ARG A 129 -1.15 -3.42 3.93
CA ARG A 129 -0.09 -2.47 3.53
C ARG A 129 -0.29 -1.09 4.15
N LYS A 130 -1.53 -0.57 4.21
CA LYS A 130 -1.85 0.71 4.84
C LYS A 130 -1.49 0.69 6.33
N LEU A 131 -1.85 -0.36 7.03
CA LEU A 131 -1.56 -0.53 8.45
C LEU A 131 -0.06 -0.61 8.71
N LEU A 132 0.68 -1.43 7.97
CA LEU A 132 2.13 -1.58 8.13
C LEU A 132 2.91 -0.31 7.77
N MET A 133 2.40 0.55 6.90
CA MET A 133 3.05 1.80 6.53
C MET A 133 2.62 3.01 7.37
N GLN A 134 1.72 2.85 8.32
CA GLN A 134 1.10 3.95 9.06
C GLN A 134 2.13 4.79 9.83
N ASN A 135 3.09 4.14 10.48
CA ASN A 135 4.08 4.77 11.36
C ASN A 135 5.37 5.21 10.63
N LEU A 136 5.43 5.05 9.32
CA LEU A 136 6.60 5.37 8.53
C LEU A 136 6.52 6.77 7.93
N SER A 137 7.67 7.38 7.64
CA SER A 137 7.79 8.67 6.97
C SER A 137 7.87 8.54 5.45
N GLY A 138 7.57 9.64 4.74
CA GLY A 138 7.71 9.75 3.30
C GLY A 138 6.47 9.34 2.50
N HIS A 139 6.66 9.11 1.21
CA HIS A 139 5.60 8.82 0.22
C HIS A 139 5.66 7.37 -0.25
N ALA A 140 4.51 6.69 -0.28
CA ALA A 140 4.46 5.31 -0.75
C ALA A 140 4.62 5.17 -2.28
N ALA A 141 4.30 6.23 -3.05
CA ALA A 141 4.27 6.17 -4.52
C ALA A 141 5.60 6.51 -5.18
N PHE A 142 6.40 7.39 -4.59
CA PHE A 142 7.61 7.92 -5.19
C PHE A 142 8.82 7.66 -4.29
N ARG A 143 9.98 7.42 -4.93
CA ARG A 143 11.22 7.19 -4.20
C ARG A 143 11.79 8.48 -3.64
N THR A 144 11.77 9.57 -4.42
CA THR A 144 12.28 10.88 -4.03
C THR A 144 11.15 11.91 -3.92
N GLU A 145 11.36 12.96 -3.12
CA GLU A 145 10.42 14.07 -3.01
C GLU A 145 10.32 14.85 -4.33
N GLU A 146 11.42 14.95 -5.07
CA GLU A 146 11.45 15.59 -6.39
C GLU A 146 10.51 14.91 -7.39
N ASP A 147 10.48 13.58 -7.40
CA ASP A 147 9.57 12.81 -8.27
C ASP A 147 8.11 13.00 -7.85
N ALA A 148 7.85 13.08 -6.54
CA ALA A 148 6.53 13.38 -6.01
C ALA A 148 6.05 14.77 -6.43
N GLU A 149 6.93 15.78 -6.37
CA GLU A 149 6.60 17.15 -6.76
C GLU A 149 6.37 17.27 -8.27
N LYS A 150 7.22 16.69 -9.09
CA LYS A 150 7.01 16.64 -10.56
C LYS A 150 5.66 16.03 -10.91
N PHE A 151 5.27 14.96 -10.21
CA PHE A 151 3.97 14.33 -10.41
C PHE A 151 2.82 15.24 -9.97
N ARG A 152 2.91 15.90 -8.80
CA ARG A 152 1.88 16.85 -8.31
C ARG A 152 1.66 17.99 -9.29
N VAL A 153 2.75 18.59 -9.82
CA VAL A 153 2.67 19.66 -10.82
C VAL A 153 1.98 19.17 -12.07
N LYS A 154 2.35 18.00 -12.60
CA LYS A 154 1.74 17.40 -13.78
C LYS A 154 0.24 17.09 -13.58
N GLU A 155 -0.12 16.53 -12.44
CA GLU A 155 -1.51 16.22 -12.11
C GLU A 155 -2.37 17.48 -11.90
N LYS A 156 -1.77 18.52 -11.31
CA LYS A 156 -2.45 19.81 -11.17
C LYS A 156 -2.72 20.41 -12.56
N ALA A 157 -1.72 20.45 -13.42
CA ALA A 157 -1.87 20.95 -14.79
C ALA A 157 -2.95 20.20 -15.58
N LYS A 158 -3.01 18.86 -15.46
CA LYS A 158 -4.07 18.06 -16.09
C LYS A 158 -5.47 18.39 -15.54
N ARG A 159 -5.59 18.53 -14.23
CA ARG A 159 -6.89 18.89 -13.61
C ARG A 159 -7.33 20.27 -14.01
N ASP A 160 -6.41 21.24 -14.08
CA ASP A 160 -6.72 22.60 -14.48
C ASP A 160 -7.11 22.66 -15.97
N ALA A 161 -6.41 21.93 -16.84
CA ALA A 161 -6.78 21.78 -18.24
C ALA A 161 -8.17 21.11 -18.42
N LEU A 162 -8.47 20.07 -17.64
CA LEU A 162 -9.78 19.41 -17.68
C LEU A 162 -10.91 20.33 -17.19
N LYS A 163 -10.66 21.14 -16.16
CA LYS A 163 -11.61 22.14 -15.68
C LYS A 163 -11.87 23.22 -16.73
N ALA A 164 -10.81 23.72 -17.36
CA ALA A 164 -10.92 24.71 -18.44
C ALA A 164 -11.71 24.15 -19.64
N ALA A 165 -11.44 22.90 -20.04
CA ALA A 165 -12.19 22.24 -21.11
C ALA A 165 -13.68 22.05 -20.78
N LYS A 166 -14.00 21.69 -19.53
CA LYS A 166 -15.40 21.58 -19.08
C LYS A 166 -16.11 22.93 -19.04
N GLN A 167 -15.44 23.99 -18.59
CA GLN A 167 -15.99 25.35 -18.59
C GLN A 167 -16.23 25.86 -20.01
N ALA A 168 -15.29 25.61 -20.93
CA ALA A 168 -15.47 25.97 -22.35
C ALA A 168 -16.63 25.20 -22.99
N ALA A 169 -16.81 23.92 -22.66
CA ALA A 169 -17.95 23.13 -23.15
C ALA A 169 -19.30 23.60 -22.60
N GLN A 170 -19.34 24.02 -21.33
CA GLN A 170 -20.57 24.56 -20.72
C GLN A 170 -20.87 25.97 -21.16
N GLY A 171 -19.89 26.82 -21.42
CA GLY A 171 -20.05 28.15 -21.98
C GLY A 171 -20.58 28.15 -23.43
N GLY A 172 -20.26 27.10 -24.20
CA GLY A 172 -20.78 26.93 -25.58
C GLY A 172 -22.23 26.54 -25.64
N VAL A 173 -22.74 25.84 -24.62
CA VAL A 173 -24.19 25.47 -24.59
C VAL A 173 -25.08 26.64 -24.17
N SER A 174 -24.60 27.50 -23.27
CA SER A 174 -25.33 28.72 -22.86
C SER A 174 -25.46 29.75 -23.99
N ALA A 175 -24.45 29.89 -24.84
CA ALA A 175 -24.49 30.79 -25.99
C ALA A 175 -25.38 30.30 -27.14
N ALA A 176 -25.62 28.99 -27.22
CA ALA A 176 -26.50 28.38 -28.21
C ALA A 176 -28.01 28.46 -27.79
N GLU A 177 -28.29 28.46 -26.50
CA GLU A 177 -29.67 28.65 -25.99
C GLU A 177 -30.12 30.12 -26.08
N GLU A 178 -29.20 31.05 -25.82
CA GLU A 178 -29.52 32.49 -25.90
C GLU A 178 -29.77 32.97 -27.35
N THR A 179 -29.19 32.30 -28.35
CA THR A 179 -29.45 32.59 -29.79
C THR A 179 -30.69 31.87 -30.33
N ALA A 180 -31.19 30.83 -29.66
CA ALA A 180 -32.44 30.14 -30.04
C ALA A 180 -33.69 30.84 -29.49
N GLU A 181 -33.56 31.53 -28.35
CA GLU A 181 -34.67 32.26 -27.72
C GLU A 181 -34.96 33.64 -28.39
N ALA A 182 -33.96 34.24 -29.01
CA ALA A 182 -34.09 35.50 -29.74
C ALA A 182 -34.73 35.37 -31.15
N ALA A 183 -34.95 34.14 -31.65
CA ALA A 183 -35.53 33.89 -32.98
C ALA A 183 -37.04 33.49 -32.94
N ALA A 184 -37.65 33.45 -31.77
CA ALA A 184 -39.04 32.97 -31.58
C ALA A 184 -40.07 34.06 -31.25
N GLU A 185 -39.74 35.35 -31.40
CA GLU A 185 -40.71 36.43 -31.23
C GLU A 185 -40.96 37.17 -32.55
N ALA A 186 -41.99 36.69 -33.32
CA ALA A 186 -42.74 37.50 -34.26
C ALA A 186 -44.18 37.02 -34.24
N PRO A 187 -45.14 37.97 -34.20
CA PRO A 187 -46.51 37.69 -33.82
C PRO A 187 -47.41 37.39 -35.02
N THR A 188 -48.33 36.44 -34.91
CA THR A 188 -49.55 36.38 -35.70
C THR A 188 -50.71 35.86 -34.86
N GLN A 189 -51.65 36.70 -34.65
CA GLN A 189 -53.02 36.47 -34.19
C GLN A 189 -53.92 36.06 -35.38
N PRO A 190 -55.24 35.84 -35.17
CA PRO A 190 -55.87 34.58 -34.72
C PRO A 190 -56.88 34.09 -35.80
N ASP A 191 -57.39 32.91 -35.69
CA ASP A 191 -58.79 32.68 -36.12
C ASP A 191 -59.41 31.43 -35.47
N CYS A 192 -60.67 31.53 -35.30
CA CYS A 192 -61.69 30.79 -34.58
C CYS A 192 -61.95 29.37 -35.07
N GLY A 193 -62.47 28.53 -34.19
CA GLY A 193 -63.49 27.56 -34.63
C GLY A 193 -63.49 26.23 -33.88
N ALA A 194 -64.29 26.13 -32.84
CA ALA A 194 -65.39 25.19 -32.61
C ALA A 194 -65.11 23.67 -32.49
N ASP A 195 -65.61 23.21 -31.38
CA ASP A 195 -66.38 21.97 -31.14
C ASP A 195 -65.72 20.55 -31.16
N GLY A 196 -66.05 19.87 -30.10
CA GLY A 196 -66.26 18.44 -30.15
C GLY A 196 -65.58 17.62 -29.07
N ALA A 197 -66.09 17.59 -27.84
CA ALA A 197 -66.03 16.41 -26.98
C ALA A 197 -67.00 15.33 -27.52
N PRO A 198 -66.98 14.06 -27.14
CA PRO A 198 -66.82 13.55 -25.78
C PRO A 198 -66.17 12.12 -25.62
N GLN A 199 -65.83 11.84 -24.38
CA GLN A 199 -66.04 10.57 -23.59
C GLN A 199 -65.67 9.20 -24.23
N ALA A 200 -65.01 8.30 -23.59
CA ALA A 200 -65.29 7.53 -22.41
C ALA A 200 -64.55 6.17 -22.47
N GLN A 201 -64.22 5.70 -21.27
CA GLN A 201 -64.25 4.30 -20.77
C GLN A 201 -63.14 3.33 -21.22
N GLU A 202 -62.36 2.92 -20.25
CA GLU A 202 -62.46 1.83 -19.26
C GLU A 202 -62.03 0.45 -19.75
N THR A 203 -61.40 -0.21 -18.77
CA THR A 203 -61.17 -1.63 -18.54
C THR A 203 -59.90 -2.20 -19.19
N GLY A 204 -58.91 -2.73 -18.51
CA GLY A 204 -58.98 -3.66 -17.40
C GLY A 204 -58.49 -5.05 -17.86
N ALA A 205 -57.35 -5.44 -17.41
CA ALA A 205 -56.99 -6.79 -16.99
C ALA A 205 -55.54 -6.80 -16.48
#